data_b1fabeedcd95c6616bf3dff43ee7e804
#
_entry.id   b1fabeedcd95c6616bf3dff43ee7e804
#
_cell.length_a   1.000
_cell.length_b   1.000
_cell.length_c   1.000
_cell.angle_alpha   90.00
_cell.angle_beta   90.00
_cell.angle_gamma   90.00
#
_symmetry.space_group_name_H-M   'P 1'
#
loop_
_entity.id
_entity.type
_entity.pdbx_description
1 polymer ?
#
loop_
_entity_poly.entity_id
_entity_poly.type
_entity_poly.pdbx_seq_one_letter_code
_entity_poly.pdbx_strand_id
1 'polypeptide(L)'
;KIDRKIGDDIQGEGAPKIPHPSDDTWNGISLPWMAFGYGVSLTPLQQLTFYNALANNGEMVKPIFINSIGSIGEKPIYQIDKEIIMPSISSKQTLSSVKQMLINVVEKPWGTANNIYDEKLKIAGKTGTAQVDYTSEETQYISSFVGYFPADEPIYTSIVVIHKPNKSKGYYGGTVAAPVFKKVAKKIMNDIPIEIEINTNKLTAVF
;
A
#
# COMPACT_ATOMS: atom_id res chain seq x y z
N LYS A 1 -12.29 -4.23 -8.74
CA LYS A 1 -11.36 -4.40 -9.87
C LYS A 1 -9.94 -4.85 -9.47
N ILE A 2 -9.78 -5.23 -8.20
CA ILE A 2 -8.58 -5.95 -7.74
C ILE A 2 -8.71 -7.48 -7.94
N ASP A 3 -9.81 -7.91 -8.55
CA ASP A 3 -10.18 -9.29 -8.90
C ASP A 3 -9.48 -9.81 -10.15
N ARG A 4 -8.58 -9.02 -10.72
CA ARG A 4 -7.82 -9.34 -11.94
C ARG A 4 -6.39 -8.81 -11.85
N LYS A 5 -5.53 -9.23 -12.76
CA LYS A 5 -4.18 -8.66 -12.91
C LYS A 5 -4.28 -7.16 -13.21
N ILE A 6 -3.34 -6.39 -12.68
CA ILE A 6 -3.33 -4.92 -12.77
C ILE A 6 -2.16 -4.43 -13.61
N GLY A 7 -1.02 -5.11 -13.55
CA GLY A 7 0.21 -4.71 -14.23
C GLY A 7 0.46 -5.55 -15.47
N ASP A 8 -0.10 -5.15 -16.63
CA ASP A 8 0.11 -5.86 -17.90
C ASP A 8 1.60 -5.86 -18.32
N ASP A 9 2.39 -4.92 -17.80
CA ASP A 9 3.80 -4.71 -18.17
C ASP A 9 4.77 -5.59 -17.35
N ILE A 10 4.28 -6.31 -16.33
CA ILE A 10 5.13 -7.18 -15.51
C ILE A 10 4.83 -8.64 -15.84
N GLN A 11 5.82 -9.32 -16.42
CA GLN A 11 5.76 -10.77 -16.58
C GLN A 11 5.78 -11.44 -15.20
N GLY A 12 4.88 -12.41 -15.00
CA GLY A 12 4.82 -13.19 -13.77
C GLY A 12 3.91 -12.62 -12.68
N GLU A 13 3.12 -11.59 -12.93
CA GLU A 13 2.08 -11.18 -11.99
C GLU A 13 1.13 -12.34 -11.71
N GLY A 14 0.99 -12.69 -10.43
CA GLY A 14 0.05 -13.72 -9.96
C GLY A 14 -1.40 -13.29 -10.18
N ALA A 15 -2.26 -14.24 -10.48
CA ALA A 15 -3.70 -13.98 -10.51
C ALA A 15 -4.25 -13.86 -9.08
N PRO A 16 -5.11 -12.88 -8.78
CA PRO A 16 -5.81 -12.82 -7.52
C PRO A 16 -6.78 -13.99 -7.37
N LYS A 17 -7.00 -14.42 -6.14
CA LYS A 17 -8.05 -15.38 -5.82
C LYS A 17 -9.01 -14.72 -4.82
N ILE A 18 -10.21 -14.41 -5.28
CA ILE A 18 -11.28 -13.83 -4.46
C ILE A 18 -12.48 -14.78 -4.62
N PRO A 19 -12.87 -15.55 -3.58
CA PRO A 19 -14.02 -16.45 -3.66
C PRO A 19 -15.30 -15.70 -3.98
N HIS A 20 -16.13 -16.30 -4.82
CA HIS A 20 -17.41 -15.75 -5.22
C HIS A 20 -18.55 -16.72 -4.82
N PRO A 21 -19.76 -16.23 -4.49
CA PRO A 21 -20.90 -17.09 -4.15
C PRO A 21 -21.28 -18.13 -5.19
N SER A 22 -20.87 -17.94 -6.45
CA SER A 22 -21.09 -18.92 -7.53
C SER A 22 -20.01 -20.01 -7.63
N ASP A 23 -18.95 -19.95 -6.82
CA ASP A 23 -17.87 -20.93 -6.86
C ASP A 23 -18.30 -22.21 -6.13
N ASP A 24 -17.94 -23.37 -6.66
CA ASP A 24 -18.25 -24.68 -6.05
C ASP A 24 -17.65 -24.82 -4.64
N THR A 25 -16.61 -24.07 -4.33
CA THR A 25 -15.95 -24.06 -3.02
C THR A 25 -16.60 -23.09 -2.02
N TRP A 26 -17.58 -22.29 -2.46
CA TRP A 26 -18.26 -21.34 -1.58
C TRP A 26 -19.15 -22.07 -0.57
N ASN A 27 -19.07 -21.66 0.68
CA ASN A 27 -19.87 -22.23 1.77
C ASN A 27 -20.20 -21.18 2.83
N GLY A 28 -20.96 -21.56 3.87
CA GLY A 28 -21.44 -20.63 4.90
C GLY A 28 -20.37 -19.89 5.71
N ILE A 29 -19.13 -20.39 5.71
CA ILE A 29 -18.00 -19.73 6.41
C ILE A 29 -17.14 -18.88 5.48
N SER A 30 -17.35 -18.92 4.17
CA SER A 30 -16.52 -18.20 3.20
C SER A 30 -16.50 -16.69 3.47
N LEU A 31 -17.66 -16.06 3.60
CA LEU A 31 -17.75 -14.62 3.86
C LEU A 31 -17.18 -14.20 5.23
N PRO A 32 -17.49 -14.87 6.36
CA PRO A 32 -16.83 -14.61 7.63
C PRO A 32 -15.31 -14.73 7.56
N TRP A 33 -14.76 -15.71 6.88
CA TRP A 33 -13.31 -15.90 6.72
C TRP A 33 -12.68 -14.79 5.90
N MET A 34 -13.32 -14.36 4.82
CA MET A 34 -12.86 -13.23 4.02
C MET A 34 -12.79 -11.93 4.84
N ALA A 35 -13.71 -11.75 5.81
CA ALA A 35 -13.70 -10.58 6.68
C ALA A 35 -12.44 -10.48 7.57
N PHE A 36 -11.79 -11.61 7.86
CA PHE A 36 -10.51 -11.66 8.56
C PHE A 36 -9.29 -11.64 7.60
N GLY A 37 -9.53 -11.66 6.27
CA GLY A 37 -8.48 -11.73 5.26
C GLY A 37 -8.04 -13.15 4.90
N TYR A 38 -8.77 -14.19 5.30
CA TYR A 38 -8.53 -15.57 4.88
C TYR A 38 -9.36 -15.96 3.65
N GLY A 39 -8.87 -16.96 2.91
CA GLY A 39 -9.54 -17.40 1.68
C GLY A 39 -9.34 -16.46 0.49
N VAL A 40 -8.80 -15.27 0.70
CA VAL A 40 -8.48 -14.28 -0.34
C VAL A 40 -6.97 -14.29 -0.57
N SER A 41 -6.55 -14.31 -1.83
CA SER A 41 -5.14 -14.15 -2.21
C SER A 41 -5.01 -12.99 -3.19
N LEU A 42 -4.20 -12.01 -2.79
CA LEU A 42 -3.87 -10.84 -3.59
C LEU A 42 -2.36 -10.71 -3.71
N THR A 43 -1.88 -10.23 -4.84
CA THR A 43 -0.46 -9.88 -4.95
C THR A 43 -0.16 -8.63 -4.12
N PRO A 44 1.10 -8.44 -3.68
CA PRO A 44 1.50 -7.19 -3.03
C PRO A 44 1.18 -5.95 -3.87
N LEU A 45 1.30 -6.04 -5.21
CA LEU A 45 0.97 -4.96 -6.12
C LEU A 45 -0.53 -4.60 -6.09
N GLN A 46 -1.42 -5.59 -6.07
CA GLN A 46 -2.86 -5.36 -5.96
C GLN A 46 -3.23 -4.71 -4.63
N GLN A 47 -2.63 -5.19 -3.52
CA GLN A 47 -2.81 -4.55 -2.22
C GLN A 47 -2.29 -3.11 -2.21
N LEU A 48 -1.09 -2.88 -2.75
CA LEU A 48 -0.51 -1.55 -2.85
C LEU A 48 -1.39 -0.60 -3.66
N THR A 49 -1.91 -1.05 -4.81
CA THR A 49 -2.81 -0.27 -5.66
C THR A 49 -4.10 0.12 -4.93
N PHE A 50 -4.66 -0.78 -4.11
CA PHE A 50 -5.84 -0.47 -3.29
C PHE A 50 -5.52 0.57 -2.21
N TYR A 51 -4.41 0.43 -1.48
CA TYR A 51 -4.00 1.42 -0.47
C TYR A 51 -3.58 2.75 -1.09
N ASN A 52 -3.01 2.73 -2.29
CA ASN A 52 -2.77 3.94 -3.06
C ASN A 52 -4.09 4.66 -3.38
N ALA A 53 -5.13 3.95 -3.79
CA ALA A 53 -6.44 4.57 -4.01
C ALA A 53 -7.03 5.19 -2.74
N LEU A 54 -6.84 4.58 -1.55
CA LEU A 54 -7.23 5.17 -0.28
C LEU A 54 -6.47 6.49 -0.01
N ALA A 55 -5.16 6.50 -0.26
CA ALA A 55 -4.32 7.69 -0.15
C ALA A 55 -4.73 8.77 -1.16
N ASN A 56 -5.00 8.38 -2.40
CA ASN A 56 -5.34 9.23 -3.54
C ASN A 56 -6.85 9.56 -3.63
N ASN A 57 -7.46 9.89 -2.50
CA ASN A 57 -8.86 10.33 -2.39
C ASN A 57 -9.90 9.42 -3.07
N GLY A 58 -9.59 8.14 -3.18
CA GLY A 58 -10.47 7.11 -3.75
C GLY A 58 -10.23 6.82 -5.23
N GLU A 59 -9.43 7.60 -5.92
CA GLU A 59 -9.09 7.33 -7.31
C GLU A 59 -8.05 6.20 -7.39
N MET A 60 -8.43 5.10 -8.03
CA MET A 60 -7.56 3.96 -8.28
C MET A 60 -6.91 4.10 -9.66
N VAL A 61 -5.60 4.16 -9.68
CA VAL A 61 -4.78 4.31 -10.89
C VAL A 61 -4.03 3.02 -11.20
N LYS A 62 -3.76 2.78 -12.48
CA LYS A 62 -2.92 1.67 -12.92
C LYS A 62 -1.46 1.96 -12.54
N PRO A 63 -0.76 1.01 -11.89
CA PRO A 63 0.67 1.15 -11.67
C PRO A 63 1.43 1.21 -13.01
N ILE A 64 2.32 2.18 -13.15
CA ILE A 64 3.22 2.30 -14.30
C ILE A 64 4.66 2.16 -13.81
N PHE A 65 5.48 1.40 -14.54
CA PHE A 65 6.89 1.12 -14.20
C PHE A 65 7.85 1.86 -15.11
N ILE A 66 7.38 2.22 -16.29
CA ILE A 66 8.13 3.01 -17.27
C ILE A 66 7.27 4.24 -17.55
N ASN A 67 7.75 5.41 -17.14
CA ASN A 67 7.05 6.66 -17.40
C ASN A 67 7.26 7.14 -18.83
N SER A 68 8.52 7.09 -19.31
CA SER A 68 8.88 7.55 -20.64
C SER A 68 10.11 6.84 -21.16
N ILE A 69 10.26 6.80 -22.48
CA ILE A 69 11.42 6.28 -23.20
C ILE A 69 11.92 7.39 -24.13
N GLY A 70 13.22 7.71 -24.08
CA GLY A 70 13.83 8.75 -24.93
C GLY A 70 15.31 8.93 -24.64
N SER A 71 15.94 9.86 -25.36
CA SER A 71 17.31 10.27 -25.14
C SER A 71 17.39 11.43 -24.14
N ILE A 72 18.50 11.50 -23.39
CA ILE A 72 18.74 12.60 -22.43
C ILE A 72 18.78 13.93 -23.19
N GLY A 73 17.95 14.88 -22.76
CA GLY A 73 17.88 16.23 -23.36
C GLY A 73 16.96 16.36 -24.57
N GLU A 74 16.31 15.26 -25.01
CA GLU A 74 15.34 15.26 -26.10
C GLU A 74 13.92 15.01 -25.59
N LYS A 75 12.92 15.31 -26.40
CA LYS A 75 11.54 14.93 -26.10
C LYS A 75 11.41 13.42 -26.07
N PRO A 76 10.65 12.86 -25.12
CA PRO A 76 10.41 11.42 -25.08
C PRO A 76 9.84 10.92 -26.41
N ILE A 77 10.37 9.79 -26.90
CA ILE A 77 9.83 9.06 -28.05
C ILE A 77 8.49 8.43 -27.69
N TYR A 78 8.37 8.01 -26.44
CA TYR A 78 7.17 7.39 -25.89
C TYR A 78 6.97 7.87 -24.46
N GLN A 79 5.73 8.23 -24.12
CA GLN A 79 5.32 8.62 -22.76
C GLN A 79 4.04 7.86 -22.41
N ILE A 80 3.97 7.34 -21.22
CA ILE A 80 2.77 6.64 -20.70
C ILE A 80 1.99 7.62 -19.85
N ASP A 81 0.75 7.85 -20.21
CA ASP A 81 -0.16 8.68 -19.44
C ASP A 81 -0.81 7.91 -18.29
N LYS A 82 -1.26 8.65 -17.30
CA LYS A 82 -2.01 8.10 -16.16
C LYS A 82 -3.30 7.42 -16.64
N GLU A 83 -3.44 6.14 -16.32
CA GLU A 83 -4.68 5.37 -16.57
C GLU A 83 -5.47 5.23 -15.26
N ILE A 84 -6.76 5.62 -15.29
CA ILE A 84 -7.66 5.51 -14.16
C ILE A 84 -8.44 4.19 -14.26
N ILE A 85 -8.18 3.25 -13.35
CA ILE A 85 -8.91 1.96 -13.24
C ILE A 85 -10.32 2.21 -12.70
N MET A 86 -10.44 3.08 -11.68
CA MET A 86 -11.70 3.43 -11.04
C MET A 86 -11.65 4.86 -10.51
N PRO A 87 -12.58 5.73 -10.92
CA PRO A 87 -12.58 7.14 -10.49
C PRO A 87 -12.83 7.31 -8.98
N SER A 88 -13.53 6.38 -8.36
CA SER A 88 -13.73 6.37 -6.92
C SER A 88 -14.05 4.96 -6.43
N ILE A 89 -13.30 4.49 -5.43
CA ILE A 89 -13.51 3.17 -4.81
C ILE A 89 -14.59 3.19 -3.73
N SER A 90 -14.97 4.37 -3.23
CA SER A 90 -15.97 4.52 -2.16
C SER A 90 -16.46 5.96 -2.03
N SER A 91 -17.48 6.20 -1.19
CA SER A 91 -17.92 7.55 -0.84
C SER A 91 -16.83 8.33 -0.07
N LYS A 92 -16.85 9.65 -0.17
CA LYS A 92 -15.92 10.53 0.57
C LYS A 92 -16.00 10.30 2.09
N GLN A 93 -17.20 10.08 2.61
CA GLN A 93 -17.40 9.81 4.03
C GLN A 93 -16.75 8.48 4.45
N THR A 94 -16.94 7.43 3.67
CA THR A 94 -16.31 6.12 3.93
C THR A 94 -14.79 6.22 3.85
N LEU A 95 -14.25 6.91 2.84
CA LEU A 95 -12.81 7.16 2.70
C LEU A 95 -12.24 7.89 3.91
N SER A 96 -12.89 8.95 4.37
CA SER A 96 -12.46 9.69 5.57
C SER A 96 -12.43 8.78 6.80
N SER A 97 -13.48 7.97 7.01
CA SER A 97 -13.54 7.04 8.13
C SER A 97 -12.42 5.98 8.06
N VAL A 98 -12.18 5.40 6.88
CA VAL A 98 -11.11 4.41 6.69
C VAL A 98 -9.74 5.03 6.89
N LYS A 99 -9.48 6.22 6.33
CA LYS A 99 -8.20 6.93 6.54
C LYS A 99 -7.95 7.15 8.03
N GLN A 100 -8.96 7.58 8.81
CA GLN A 100 -8.82 7.76 10.25
C GLN A 100 -8.52 6.45 10.98
N MET A 101 -9.12 5.33 10.55
CA MET A 101 -8.82 4.01 11.11
C MET A 101 -7.35 3.62 10.84
N LEU A 102 -6.83 3.88 9.64
CA LEU A 102 -5.44 3.58 9.27
C LEU A 102 -4.45 4.46 10.05
N ILE A 103 -4.77 5.71 10.32
CA ILE A 103 -4.01 6.60 11.19
C ILE A 103 -3.98 6.02 12.62
N ASN A 104 -5.12 5.62 13.15
CA ASN A 104 -5.25 5.09 14.51
C ASN A 104 -4.41 3.80 14.74
N VAL A 105 -4.20 2.99 13.71
CA VAL A 105 -3.32 1.78 13.78
C VAL A 105 -1.91 2.14 14.21
N VAL A 106 -1.42 3.33 13.85
CA VAL A 106 -0.06 3.79 14.15
C VAL A 106 -0.05 4.78 15.31
N GLU A 107 -0.98 5.72 15.38
CA GLU A 107 -0.93 6.80 16.38
C GLU A 107 -1.43 6.39 17.76
N LYS A 108 -2.44 5.51 17.80
CA LYS A 108 -3.05 5.18 19.08
C LYS A 108 -2.21 4.17 19.88
N PRO A 109 -2.12 4.29 21.22
CA PRO A 109 -1.36 3.36 22.07
C PRO A 109 -1.80 1.88 21.94
N TRP A 110 -3.06 1.65 21.59
CA TRP A 110 -3.62 0.32 21.34
C TRP A 110 -3.50 -0.12 19.86
N GLY A 111 -2.96 0.73 19.00
CA GLY A 111 -2.76 0.41 17.58
C GLY A 111 -1.72 -0.68 17.37
N THR A 112 -1.99 -1.60 16.44
CA THR A 112 -1.13 -2.76 16.18
C THR A 112 0.24 -2.41 15.58
N ALA A 113 0.46 -1.16 15.22
CA ALA A 113 1.72 -0.63 14.73
C ALA A 113 2.15 0.65 15.48
N ASN A 114 1.71 0.85 16.74
CA ASN A 114 2.09 2.04 17.52
C ASN A 114 3.60 2.14 17.76
N ASN A 115 4.31 1.02 17.76
CA ASN A 115 5.77 0.97 17.86
C ASN A 115 6.51 1.70 16.73
N ILE A 116 5.85 2.01 15.62
CA ILE A 116 6.42 2.80 14.53
C ILE A 116 5.93 4.24 14.52
N TYR A 117 5.15 4.68 15.49
CA TYR A 117 4.69 6.06 15.58
C TYR A 117 5.86 7.04 15.43
N ASP A 118 5.64 8.09 14.66
CA ASP A 118 6.62 9.14 14.41
C ASP A 118 5.87 10.40 13.96
N GLU A 119 5.92 11.43 14.80
CA GLU A 119 5.20 12.67 14.58
C GLU A 119 5.59 13.38 13.27
N LYS A 120 6.84 13.24 12.84
CA LYS A 120 7.35 13.87 11.61
C LYS A 120 6.95 13.11 10.35
N LEU A 121 6.87 11.78 10.43
CA LEU A 121 6.52 10.96 9.26
C LEU A 121 5.02 10.84 9.04
N LYS A 122 4.21 10.91 10.13
CA LYS A 122 2.76 10.75 10.09
C LYS A 122 2.33 9.57 9.21
N ILE A 123 2.65 8.35 9.64
CA ILE A 123 2.35 7.14 8.88
C ILE A 123 0.92 6.71 9.14
N ALA A 124 0.20 6.34 8.09
CA ALA A 124 -1.07 5.63 8.15
C ALA A 124 -0.94 4.28 7.46
N GLY A 125 -1.53 3.21 8.03
CA GLY A 125 -1.42 1.89 7.41
C GLY A 125 -2.07 0.76 8.20
N LYS A 126 -1.85 -0.46 7.74
CA LYS A 126 -2.42 -1.69 8.31
C LYS A 126 -1.39 -2.79 8.38
N THR A 127 -1.35 -3.47 9.52
CA THR A 127 -0.60 -4.71 9.72
C THR A 127 -1.35 -5.89 9.14
N GLY A 128 -0.62 -6.85 8.59
CA GLY A 128 -1.13 -8.17 8.22
C GLY A 128 -0.27 -9.26 8.83
N THR A 129 -0.90 -10.33 9.28
CA THR A 129 -0.21 -11.54 9.74
C THR A 129 -1.07 -12.73 9.34
N ALA A 130 -0.70 -13.39 8.26
CA ALA A 130 -1.39 -14.55 7.76
C ALA A 130 -0.60 -15.81 8.08
N GLN A 131 -1.28 -16.80 8.65
CA GLN A 131 -0.73 -18.14 8.77
C GLN A 131 -0.83 -18.82 7.40
N VAL A 132 0.22 -19.49 7.00
CA VAL A 132 0.28 -20.26 5.74
C VAL A 132 0.72 -21.68 6.04
N ASP A 133 0.38 -22.57 5.12
CA ASP A 133 0.74 -23.99 5.21
C ASP A 133 0.22 -24.68 6.49
N TYR A 134 -1.12 -24.80 6.54
CA TYR A 134 -1.83 -25.44 7.67
C TYR A 134 -1.58 -26.93 7.80
N THR A 135 -0.94 -27.56 6.80
CA THR A 135 -0.64 -28.99 6.77
C THR A 135 0.77 -29.32 7.24
N SER A 136 1.60 -28.30 7.39
CA SER A 136 2.98 -28.43 7.90
C SER A 136 2.99 -28.59 9.41
N GLU A 137 3.87 -29.43 9.94
CA GLU A 137 4.13 -29.55 11.39
C GLU A 137 4.61 -28.22 11.99
N GLU A 138 5.28 -27.40 11.18
CA GLU A 138 5.72 -26.06 11.57
C GLU A 138 4.81 -24.98 10.99
N THR A 139 4.11 -24.28 11.86
CA THR A 139 3.32 -23.09 11.48
C THR A 139 4.21 -22.02 10.84
N GLN A 140 3.88 -21.60 9.64
CA GLN A 140 4.56 -20.53 8.92
C GLN A 140 3.68 -19.29 8.79
N TYR A 141 4.31 -18.12 8.66
CA TYR A 141 3.60 -16.85 8.57
C TYR A 141 4.08 -16.02 7.36
N ILE A 142 3.16 -15.21 6.84
CA ILE A 142 3.47 -14.06 5.99
C ILE A 142 3.05 -12.82 6.79
N SER A 143 4.01 -11.95 7.03
CA SER A 143 3.84 -10.75 7.82
C SER A 143 3.98 -9.52 6.93
N SER A 144 3.05 -8.58 7.03
CA SER A 144 3.05 -7.41 6.16
C SER A 144 2.69 -6.14 6.91
N PHE A 145 3.11 -5.03 6.32
CA PHE A 145 2.60 -3.71 6.61
C PHE A 145 2.45 -2.94 5.30
N VAL A 146 1.28 -2.41 5.05
CA VAL A 146 0.98 -1.57 3.91
C VAL A 146 0.41 -0.24 4.39
N GLY A 147 0.81 0.86 3.76
CA GLY A 147 0.38 2.17 4.19
C GLY A 147 0.92 3.28 3.31
N TYR A 148 0.72 4.51 3.76
CA TYR A 148 1.14 5.73 3.07
C TYR A 148 1.67 6.77 4.05
N PHE A 149 2.43 7.69 3.54
CA PHE A 149 3.00 8.82 4.29
C PHE A 149 3.28 10.03 3.37
N PRO A 150 3.19 11.27 3.93
CA PRO A 150 2.56 11.63 5.20
C PRO A 150 1.06 11.28 5.21
N ALA A 151 0.46 11.05 6.38
CA ALA A 151 -0.94 10.59 6.46
C ALA A 151 -1.96 11.69 6.15
N ASP A 152 -1.61 12.94 6.42
CA ASP A 152 -2.43 14.14 6.16
C ASP A 152 -2.40 14.56 4.67
N GLU A 153 -1.22 14.51 4.04
CA GLU A 153 -1.01 14.81 2.62
C GLU A 153 -0.21 13.68 1.97
N PRO A 154 -0.84 12.55 1.61
CA PRO A 154 -0.15 11.39 1.12
C PRO A 154 0.63 11.65 -0.18
N ILE A 155 1.93 11.35 -0.15
CA ILE A 155 2.84 11.45 -1.31
C ILE A 155 3.28 10.05 -1.73
N TYR A 156 3.54 9.17 -0.76
CA TYR A 156 4.08 7.85 -1.00
C TYR A 156 3.19 6.77 -0.39
N THR A 157 3.01 5.70 -1.15
CA THR A 157 2.40 4.45 -0.68
C THR A 157 3.44 3.35 -0.77
N SER A 158 3.55 2.52 0.26
CA SER A 158 4.51 1.42 0.32
C SER A 158 3.90 0.17 0.94
N ILE A 159 4.46 -0.98 0.60
CA ILE A 159 4.14 -2.26 1.22
C ILE A 159 5.43 -3.01 1.55
N VAL A 160 5.47 -3.60 2.73
CA VAL A 160 6.54 -4.51 3.15
C VAL A 160 5.91 -5.86 3.43
N VAL A 161 6.42 -6.91 2.78
CA VAL A 161 5.98 -8.28 2.98
C VAL A 161 7.18 -9.13 3.37
N ILE A 162 7.08 -9.84 4.49
CA ILE A 162 8.11 -10.73 5.00
C ILE A 162 7.55 -12.15 5.03
N HIS A 163 8.11 -13.00 4.19
CA HIS A 163 7.78 -14.40 4.13
C HIS A 163 8.61 -15.18 5.15
N LYS A 164 7.95 -16.07 5.90
CA LYS A 164 8.58 -16.98 6.86
C LYS A 164 9.50 -16.24 7.87
N PRO A 165 9.00 -15.23 8.60
CA PRO A 165 9.79 -14.54 9.59
C PRO A 165 10.31 -15.53 10.64
N ASN A 166 11.48 -15.24 11.21
CA ASN A 166 12.03 -16.03 12.30
C ASN A 166 11.17 -15.85 13.56
N LYS A 167 10.42 -16.87 13.94
CA LYS A 167 9.47 -16.86 15.06
C LYS A 167 10.12 -16.45 16.40
N SER A 168 11.38 -16.81 16.64
CA SER A 168 12.10 -16.44 17.86
C SER A 168 12.34 -14.93 17.98
N LYS A 169 12.32 -14.21 16.85
CA LYS A 169 12.46 -12.74 16.78
C LYS A 169 11.11 -12.03 16.62
N GLY A 170 10.04 -12.77 16.38
CA GLY A 170 8.69 -12.26 16.16
C GLY A 170 8.16 -12.58 14.77
N TYR A 171 6.83 -12.59 14.64
CA TYR A 171 6.15 -12.89 13.38
C TYR A 171 4.94 -11.99 13.08
N TYR A 172 4.57 -11.09 13.97
CA TYR A 172 3.50 -10.14 13.71
C TYR A 172 3.93 -9.03 12.75
N GLY A 173 3.06 -8.64 11.81
CA GLY A 173 3.33 -7.57 10.86
C GLY A 173 3.77 -6.27 11.54
N GLY A 174 3.17 -5.92 12.68
CA GLY A 174 3.57 -4.76 13.49
C GLY A 174 4.98 -4.87 14.06
N THR A 175 5.46 -6.08 14.32
CA THR A 175 6.79 -6.31 14.93
C THR A 175 7.89 -6.42 13.88
N VAL A 176 7.62 -7.06 12.74
CA VAL A 176 8.69 -7.36 11.76
C VAL A 176 8.60 -6.53 10.48
N ALA A 177 7.39 -6.26 9.95
CA ALA A 177 7.23 -5.51 8.70
C ALA A 177 7.12 -4.00 8.92
N ALA A 178 6.35 -3.55 9.91
CA ALA A 178 6.16 -2.13 10.19
C ALA A 178 7.47 -1.38 10.49
N PRO A 179 8.44 -1.90 11.28
CA PRO A 179 9.71 -1.22 11.49
C PRO A 179 10.54 -1.04 10.22
N VAL A 180 10.45 -2.01 9.28
CA VAL A 180 11.10 -1.90 7.96
C VAL A 180 10.45 -0.79 7.15
N PHE A 181 9.12 -0.76 7.12
CA PHE A 181 8.36 0.32 6.47
C PHE A 181 8.78 1.70 7.00
N LYS A 182 8.85 1.88 8.33
CA LYS A 182 9.30 3.14 8.93
C LYS A 182 10.71 3.54 8.48
N LYS A 183 11.64 2.58 8.41
CA LYS A 183 13.02 2.86 7.95
C LYS A 183 13.04 3.31 6.49
N VAL A 184 12.25 2.65 5.63
CA VAL A 184 12.10 3.04 4.22
C VAL A 184 11.49 4.44 4.10
N ALA A 185 10.38 4.69 4.82
CA ALA A 185 9.74 6.01 4.83
C ALA A 185 10.69 7.12 5.28
N LYS A 186 11.45 6.90 6.37
CA LYS A 186 12.47 7.85 6.84
C LYS A 186 13.52 8.13 5.78
N LYS A 187 14.02 7.10 5.12
CA LYS A 187 15.03 7.26 4.10
C LYS A 187 14.50 8.08 2.92
N ILE A 188 13.31 7.73 2.43
CA ILE A 188 12.66 8.46 1.34
C ILE A 188 12.47 9.94 1.71
N MET A 189 11.90 10.24 2.87
CA MET A 189 11.65 11.62 3.30
C MET A 189 12.91 12.44 3.56
N ASN A 190 14.02 11.78 3.90
CA ASN A 190 15.30 12.46 4.12
C ASN A 190 16.11 12.66 2.84
N ASP A 191 16.00 11.72 1.89
CA ASP A 191 16.85 11.70 0.68
C ASP A 191 16.21 12.46 -0.50
N ILE A 192 14.90 12.77 -0.43
CA ILE A 192 14.24 13.54 -1.47
C ILE A 192 14.57 15.02 -1.22
N PRO A 193 15.22 15.69 -2.19
CA PRO A 193 15.32 17.13 -2.17
C PRO A 193 13.91 17.71 -2.10
N ILE A 194 13.63 18.54 -1.11
CA ILE A 194 12.43 19.37 -1.14
C ILE A 194 12.57 20.21 -2.40
N GLU A 195 11.85 19.89 -3.46
CA GLU A 195 11.67 20.82 -4.58
C GLU A 195 10.94 22.02 -3.99
N ILE A 196 11.71 23.02 -3.58
CA ILE A 196 11.18 24.35 -3.30
C ILE A 196 10.74 24.85 -4.68
N GLU A 197 9.45 24.77 -5.00
CA GLU A 197 8.89 25.58 -6.07
C GLU A 197 9.15 27.04 -5.71
N ILE A 198 10.24 27.57 -6.22
CA ILE A 198 10.50 29.00 -6.19
C ILE A 198 9.46 29.60 -7.11
N ASN A 199 8.36 30.08 -6.51
CA ASN A 199 7.31 30.79 -7.21
C ASN A 199 7.89 32.10 -7.72
N THR A 200 8.51 32.05 -8.91
CA THR A 200 9.18 33.19 -9.57
C THR A 200 8.25 34.35 -9.85
N ASN A 201 6.93 34.19 -9.66
CA ASN A 201 5.94 35.26 -9.82
C ASN A 201 5.87 36.25 -8.64
N LYS A 202 6.71 36.11 -7.60
CA LYS A 202 6.79 37.05 -6.46
C LYS A 202 8.13 37.77 -6.32
N LEU A 203 9.01 37.65 -7.28
CA LEU A 203 10.20 38.51 -7.37
C LEU A 203 9.85 39.79 -8.13
N THR A 204 9.03 40.65 -7.55
CA THR A 204 9.01 42.07 -7.88
C THR A 204 10.28 42.65 -7.27
N ALA A 205 11.27 42.90 -8.14
CA ALA A 205 12.45 43.70 -7.77
C ALA A 205 12.00 45.09 -7.31
N VAL A 206 12.24 45.38 -6.05
CA VAL A 206 12.19 46.75 -5.55
C VAL A 206 13.62 47.27 -5.73
N PHE A 207 13.79 48.11 -6.71
CA PHE A 207 14.95 49.00 -6.83
C PHE A 207 14.68 50.30 -6.10
#